data_d6b19c99a003a39cce0996ba404ddd9a
#
_entry.id   d6b19c99a003a39cce0996ba404ddd9a
#
_cell.length_a   1.000
_cell.length_b   1.000
_cell.length_c   1.000
_cell.angle_alpha   90.00
_cell.angle_beta   90.00
_cell.angle_gamma   90.00
#
_symmetry.space_group_name_H-M   'P 1'
#
loop_
_entity.id
_entity.type
_entity.pdbx_description
1 polymer ?
#
loop_
_entity_poly.entity_id
_entity_poly.type
_entity_poly.pdbx_seq_one_letter_code
_entity_poly.pdbx_strand_id
1 'polypeptide(L)'
;MYKIVEKKALNPTVTKMVVEAPLIAKKAEPGQFIIFRATEDGERVPLTIADFDREQGTVTIIFQIVGRATMELNALSEGECICDFAGPLGTPSETEGLKKVCVVGGGVGCAIAYPIAKKLHNAGCCVHSVTGFRNRDLVILEDEFKAVSDEMKIMTDDGSYGEKGLVTDALEELIKNGNEYDEVI
;
A
#
# COMPACT_ATOMS: atom_id res chain seq x y z
N MET A 1 21.48 -9.03 -6.19
CA MET A 1 20.32 -8.95 -7.12
C MET A 1 19.12 -9.52 -6.39
N TYR A 2 17.94 -8.94 -6.58
CA TYR A 2 16.73 -9.24 -5.82
C TYR A 2 15.68 -9.81 -6.75
N LYS A 3 15.34 -11.09 -6.59
CA LYS A 3 14.47 -11.83 -7.51
C LYS A 3 13.01 -11.44 -7.34
N ILE A 4 12.32 -11.20 -8.44
CA ILE A 4 10.87 -11.00 -8.48
C ILE A 4 10.22 -12.39 -8.45
N VAL A 5 9.43 -12.68 -7.41
CA VAL A 5 8.76 -13.97 -7.22
C VAL A 5 7.31 -13.96 -7.65
N GLU A 6 6.68 -12.77 -7.69
CA GLU A 6 5.33 -12.54 -8.21
C GLU A 6 5.25 -11.17 -8.86
N LYS A 7 4.55 -11.06 -9.98
CA LYS A 7 4.19 -9.79 -10.62
C LYS A 7 2.74 -9.81 -11.06
N LYS A 8 1.96 -8.81 -10.63
CA LYS A 8 0.54 -8.70 -10.97
C LYS A 8 0.19 -7.25 -11.32
N ALA A 9 -0.41 -7.04 -12.48
CA ALA A 9 -1.06 -5.77 -12.78
C ALA A 9 -2.35 -5.68 -11.93
N LEU A 10 -2.45 -4.65 -11.09
CA LEU A 10 -3.65 -4.38 -10.29
C LEU A 10 -4.68 -3.59 -11.10
N ASN A 11 -4.19 -2.71 -11.97
CA ASN A 11 -4.98 -1.97 -12.96
C ASN A 11 -4.05 -1.56 -14.12
N PRO A 12 -4.52 -0.84 -15.17
CA PRO A 12 -3.68 -0.50 -16.32
C PRO A 12 -2.40 0.30 -16.01
N THR A 13 -2.35 0.98 -14.86
CA THR A 13 -1.25 1.87 -14.49
C THR A 13 -0.53 1.47 -13.20
N VAL A 14 -1.03 0.48 -12.46
CA VAL A 14 -0.47 0.08 -11.16
C VAL A 14 -0.08 -1.39 -11.18
N THR A 15 1.13 -1.66 -10.75
CA THR A 15 1.69 -3.02 -10.65
C THR A 15 2.06 -3.34 -9.20
N LYS A 16 1.75 -4.56 -8.78
CA LYS A 16 2.26 -5.22 -7.58
C LYS A 16 3.43 -6.12 -7.97
N MET A 17 4.52 -6.06 -7.22
CA MET A 17 5.63 -7.00 -7.28
C MET A 17 5.96 -7.52 -5.89
N VAL A 18 6.20 -8.82 -5.80
CA VAL A 18 6.75 -9.48 -4.59
C VAL A 18 8.20 -9.82 -4.89
N VAL A 19 9.09 -9.37 -4.03
CA VAL A 19 10.55 -9.44 -4.23
C VAL A 19 11.19 -10.23 -3.10
N GLU A 20 12.04 -11.18 -3.42
CA GLU A 20 12.84 -11.92 -2.45
C GLU A 20 13.91 -11.02 -1.84
N ALA A 21 13.72 -10.66 -0.56
CA ALA A 21 14.57 -9.73 0.17
C ALA A 21 14.56 -10.05 1.68
N PRO A 22 15.08 -11.21 2.11
CA PRO A 22 14.87 -11.72 3.47
C PRO A 22 15.45 -10.83 4.58
N LEU A 23 16.56 -10.14 4.31
CA LEU A 23 17.16 -9.23 5.30
C LEU A 23 16.31 -7.95 5.50
N ILE A 24 15.61 -7.51 4.45
CA ILE A 24 14.69 -6.38 4.51
C ILE A 24 13.38 -6.81 5.17
N ALA A 25 12.78 -7.91 4.69
CA ALA A 25 11.53 -8.45 5.22
C ALA A 25 11.59 -8.68 6.73
N LYS A 26 12.73 -9.20 7.24
CA LYS A 26 12.94 -9.44 8.68
C LYS A 26 12.82 -8.19 9.54
N LYS A 27 13.16 -7.01 8.99
CA LYS A 27 13.24 -5.74 9.73
C LYS A 27 12.15 -4.74 9.30
N ALA A 28 11.43 -5.03 8.22
CA ALA A 28 10.42 -4.13 7.69
C ALA A 28 9.29 -3.90 8.69
N GLU A 29 8.84 -2.64 8.74
CA GLU A 29 7.67 -2.19 9.49
C GLU A 29 6.82 -1.28 8.60
N PRO A 30 5.49 -1.19 8.84
CA PRO A 30 4.61 -0.29 8.09
C PRO A 30 5.07 1.18 8.16
N GLY A 31 4.90 1.90 7.06
CA GLY A 31 5.35 3.29 6.92
C GLY A 31 6.78 3.43 6.39
N GLN A 32 7.54 2.34 6.33
CA GLN A 32 8.90 2.35 5.76
C GLN A 32 8.90 2.15 4.24
N PHE A 33 10.04 2.44 3.62
CA PHE A 33 10.24 2.35 2.18
C PHE A 33 11.56 1.65 1.83
N ILE A 34 11.70 1.29 0.57
CA ILE A 34 12.96 0.85 -0.02
C ILE A 34 13.40 1.84 -1.10
N ILE A 35 14.65 1.81 -1.47
CA ILE A 35 15.15 2.42 -2.70
C ILE A 35 15.51 1.30 -3.66
N PHE A 36 14.92 1.31 -4.85
CA PHE A 36 15.25 0.37 -5.91
C PHE A 36 16.04 1.04 -7.05
N ARG A 37 16.73 0.20 -7.80
CA ARG A 37 17.31 0.51 -9.10
C ARG A 37 17.07 -0.70 -10.00
N ALA A 38 16.31 -0.55 -11.07
CA ALA A 38 15.86 -1.67 -11.89
C ALA A 38 17.02 -2.30 -12.67
N THR A 39 17.86 -1.48 -13.31
CA THR A 39 18.99 -1.86 -14.17
C THR A 39 20.27 -1.17 -13.70
N GLU A 40 21.44 -1.59 -14.21
CA GLU A 40 22.75 -1.01 -13.82
C GLU A 40 22.84 0.49 -14.09
N ASP A 41 22.23 0.96 -15.18
CA ASP A 41 22.19 2.36 -15.59
C ASP A 41 20.92 3.09 -15.14
N GLY A 42 20.05 2.41 -14.36
CA GLY A 42 18.78 2.94 -13.89
C GLY A 42 18.94 3.95 -12.77
N GLU A 43 17.90 4.75 -12.57
CA GLU A 43 17.79 5.69 -11.45
C GLU A 43 17.46 4.96 -10.15
N ARG A 44 17.91 5.52 -9.03
CA ARG A 44 17.48 5.10 -7.68
C ARG A 44 16.23 5.85 -7.28
N VAL A 45 15.14 5.11 -7.03
CA VAL A 45 13.83 5.68 -6.72
C VAL A 45 13.28 5.04 -5.44
N PRO A 46 12.73 5.84 -4.49
CA PRO A 46 12.08 5.30 -3.32
C PRO A 46 10.69 4.74 -3.65
N LEU A 47 10.35 3.59 -3.06
CA LEU A 47 9.00 3.02 -3.06
C LEU A 47 8.64 2.54 -1.66
N THR A 48 7.42 2.82 -1.24
CA THR A 48 6.92 2.33 0.04
C THR A 48 6.81 0.81 0.05
N ILE A 49 7.10 0.21 1.20
CA ILE A 49 6.85 -1.19 1.47
C ILE A 49 5.34 -1.36 1.68
N ALA A 50 4.68 -1.98 0.70
CA ALA A 50 3.24 -2.20 0.74
C ALA A 50 2.83 -3.42 1.59
N ASP A 51 3.71 -4.40 1.69
CA ASP A 51 3.57 -5.56 2.59
C ASP A 51 4.92 -6.28 2.72
N PHE A 52 5.02 -7.19 3.66
CA PHE A 52 6.20 -8.06 3.82
C PHE A 52 5.81 -9.38 4.50
N ASP A 53 6.51 -10.43 4.14
CA ASP A 53 6.40 -11.75 4.77
C ASP A 53 7.77 -12.14 5.33
N ARG A 54 7.85 -12.25 6.67
CA ARG A 54 9.10 -12.57 7.37
C ARG A 54 9.47 -14.05 7.24
N GLU A 55 8.49 -14.95 7.06
CA GLU A 55 8.71 -16.38 6.94
C GLU A 55 9.20 -16.73 5.54
N GLN A 56 8.56 -16.15 4.51
CA GLN A 56 8.96 -16.32 3.13
C GLN A 56 10.17 -15.44 2.74
N GLY A 57 10.49 -14.42 3.56
CA GLY A 57 11.58 -13.49 3.28
C GLY A 57 11.29 -12.58 2.10
N THR A 58 10.04 -12.16 1.91
CA THR A 58 9.62 -11.35 0.77
C THR A 58 9.14 -9.96 1.18
N VAL A 59 9.32 -9.01 0.27
CA VAL A 59 8.81 -7.63 0.37
C VAL A 59 7.92 -7.35 -0.83
N THR A 60 6.74 -6.80 -0.57
CA THR A 60 5.80 -6.38 -1.61
C THR A 60 5.90 -4.89 -1.84
N ILE A 61 6.05 -4.50 -3.09
CA ILE A 61 5.95 -3.13 -3.56
C ILE A 61 4.77 -2.99 -4.52
N ILE A 62 4.07 -1.86 -4.42
CA ILE A 62 3.00 -1.49 -5.35
C ILE A 62 3.34 -0.09 -5.85
N PHE A 63 3.37 0.06 -7.16
CA PHE A 63 3.81 1.30 -7.78
C PHE A 63 2.99 1.65 -9.01
N GLN A 64 2.86 2.94 -9.25
CA GLN A 64 2.27 3.46 -10.47
C GLN A 64 3.34 3.67 -11.53
N ILE A 65 3.02 3.31 -12.77
CA ILE A 65 3.90 3.46 -13.93
C ILE A 65 3.76 4.90 -14.43
N VAL A 66 4.65 5.80 -13.96
CA VAL A 66 4.55 7.25 -14.25
C VAL A 66 5.82 7.87 -14.84
N GLY A 67 6.95 7.16 -14.83
CA GLY A 67 8.22 7.68 -15.30
C GLY A 67 9.19 6.58 -15.71
N ARG A 68 10.36 6.95 -16.22
CA ARG A 68 11.35 6.03 -16.77
C ARG A 68 11.69 4.89 -15.80
N ALA A 69 12.04 5.20 -14.56
CA ALA A 69 12.43 4.19 -13.59
C ALA A 69 11.31 3.17 -13.30
N THR A 70 10.05 3.63 -13.17
CA THR A 70 8.91 2.72 -12.96
C THR A 70 8.52 1.95 -14.23
N MET A 71 8.77 2.49 -15.42
CA MET A 71 8.65 1.75 -16.69
C MET A 71 9.71 0.65 -16.79
N GLU A 72 10.97 0.95 -16.47
CA GLU A 72 12.06 -0.03 -16.44
C GLU A 72 11.77 -1.14 -15.41
N LEU A 73 11.31 -0.79 -14.21
CA LEU A 73 10.89 -1.76 -13.20
C LEU A 73 9.73 -2.62 -13.72
N ASN A 74 8.73 -2.00 -14.34
CA ASN A 74 7.58 -2.72 -14.88
C ASN A 74 7.92 -3.59 -16.10
N ALA A 75 9.03 -3.36 -16.77
CA ALA A 75 9.49 -4.22 -17.88
C ALA A 75 10.05 -5.57 -17.37
N LEU A 76 10.48 -5.65 -16.11
CA LEU A 76 10.97 -6.89 -15.52
C LEU A 76 9.80 -7.86 -15.28
N SER A 77 10.09 -9.15 -15.47
CA SER A 77 9.13 -10.27 -15.31
C SER A 77 9.42 -11.08 -14.05
N GLU A 78 8.48 -11.95 -13.68
CA GLU A 78 8.73 -12.96 -12.65
C GLU A 78 9.95 -13.82 -13.01
N GLY A 79 10.78 -14.07 -12.00
CA GLY A 79 12.05 -14.78 -12.15
C GLY A 79 13.23 -13.89 -12.48
N GLU A 80 13.02 -12.68 -13.02
CA GLU A 80 14.07 -11.70 -13.23
C GLU A 80 14.44 -10.99 -11.91
N CYS A 81 15.54 -10.22 -11.97
CA CYS A 81 16.09 -9.60 -10.77
C CYS A 81 16.14 -8.07 -10.89
N ILE A 82 15.76 -7.39 -9.82
CA ILE A 82 16.04 -5.98 -9.61
C ILE A 82 17.52 -5.83 -9.22
N CYS A 83 18.22 -4.86 -9.80
CA CYS A 83 19.64 -4.65 -9.61
C CYS A 83 19.99 -4.28 -8.16
N ASP A 84 19.37 -3.22 -7.64
CA ASP A 84 19.49 -2.77 -6.24
C ASP A 84 18.12 -2.69 -5.58
N PHE A 85 18.07 -3.07 -4.31
CA PHE A 85 16.86 -3.01 -3.48
C PHE A 85 17.32 -2.81 -2.03
N ALA A 86 17.40 -1.55 -1.60
CA ALA A 86 17.97 -1.16 -0.32
C ALA A 86 16.88 -0.74 0.67
N GLY A 87 16.91 -1.29 1.87
CA GLY A 87 15.96 -0.98 2.93
C GLY A 87 16.08 -1.93 4.14
N PRO A 88 15.09 -1.89 5.07
CA PRO A 88 14.05 -0.87 5.13
C PRO A 88 14.63 0.49 5.52
N LEU A 89 14.05 1.56 5.00
CA LEU A 89 14.43 2.95 5.26
C LEU A 89 13.25 3.73 5.82
N GLY A 90 13.53 4.87 6.46
CA GLY A 90 12.52 5.71 7.09
C GLY A 90 12.11 5.23 8.48
N THR A 91 11.28 6.04 9.15
CA THR A 91 10.74 5.73 10.47
C THR A 91 9.42 4.97 10.32
N PRO A 92 9.21 3.88 11.06
CA PRO A 92 7.92 3.20 11.10
C PRO A 92 6.80 4.12 11.57
N SER A 93 5.58 3.88 11.08
CA SER A 93 4.38 4.55 11.59
C SER A 93 4.15 4.18 13.06
N GLU A 94 3.84 5.17 13.88
CA GLU A 94 3.45 4.95 15.27
C GLU A 94 2.04 4.36 15.29
N THR A 95 1.87 3.23 15.94
CA THR A 95 0.60 2.49 16.01
C THR A 95 0.27 1.99 17.42
N GLU A 96 1.14 2.30 18.40
CA GLU A 96 0.99 1.80 19.76
C GLU A 96 -0.08 2.58 20.54
N GLY A 97 -0.89 1.85 21.31
CA GLY A 97 -1.89 2.45 22.20
C GLY A 97 -3.18 2.92 21.53
N LEU A 98 -3.27 2.86 20.21
CA LEU A 98 -4.47 3.23 19.45
C LEU A 98 -5.53 2.14 19.57
N LYS A 99 -6.79 2.55 19.78
CA LYS A 99 -7.94 1.65 19.97
C LYS A 99 -8.91 1.71 18.80
N LYS A 100 -9.08 2.89 18.22
CA LYS A 100 -9.96 3.11 17.08
C LYS A 100 -9.34 4.13 16.12
N VAL A 101 -9.15 3.75 14.88
CA VAL A 101 -8.51 4.60 13.86
C VAL A 101 -9.32 4.62 12.57
N CYS A 102 -9.17 5.71 11.82
CA CYS A 102 -9.61 5.78 10.43
C CYS A 102 -8.39 5.87 9.51
N VAL A 103 -8.22 4.88 8.64
CA VAL A 103 -7.14 4.84 7.67
C VAL A 103 -7.67 5.29 6.32
N VAL A 104 -7.07 6.33 5.74
CA VAL A 104 -7.54 6.96 4.51
C VAL A 104 -6.50 6.81 3.40
N GLY A 105 -6.90 6.23 2.28
CA GLY A 105 -6.02 6.05 1.12
C GLY A 105 -6.64 6.55 -0.18
N GLY A 106 -5.83 7.16 -1.05
CA GLY A 106 -6.27 7.60 -2.38
C GLY A 106 -5.40 7.03 -3.50
N GLY A 107 -6.02 6.40 -4.50
CA GLY A 107 -5.30 5.83 -5.64
C GLY A 107 -4.19 4.88 -5.20
N VAL A 108 -2.97 5.06 -5.73
CA VAL A 108 -1.80 4.25 -5.33
C VAL A 108 -1.38 4.47 -3.87
N GLY A 109 -1.81 5.55 -3.22
CA GLY A 109 -1.60 5.80 -1.79
C GLY A 109 -2.24 4.73 -0.89
N CYS A 110 -3.22 3.97 -1.38
CA CYS A 110 -3.74 2.79 -0.70
C CYS A 110 -2.64 1.76 -0.38
N ALA A 111 -1.59 1.69 -1.19
CA ALA A 111 -0.44 0.81 -0.94
C ALA A 111 0.41 1.25 0.26
N ILE A 112 0.32 2.52 0.66
CA ILE A 112 0.98 3.07 1.85
C ILE A 112 0.09 2.85 3.09
N ALA A 113 -1.21 3.06 2.94
CA ALA A 113 -2.21 2.97 4.00
C ALA A 113 -2.46 1.51 4.44
N TYR A 114 -2.48 0.56 3.50
CA TYR A 114 -2.80 -0.83 3.77
C TYR A 114 -1.92 -1.51 4.85
N PRO A 115 -0.58 -1.47 4.80
CA PRO A 115 0.25 -2.13 5.81
C PRO A 115 0.04 -1.56 7.21
N ILE A 116 -0.35 -0.29 7.33
CA ILE A 116 -0.67 0.36 8.61
C ILE A 116 -2.00 -0.18 9.12
N ALA A 117 -3.04 -0.21 8.28
CA ALA A 117 -4.35 -0.79 8.61
C ALA A 117 -4.21 -2.26 9.08
N LYS A 118 -3.43 -3.06 8.34
CA LYS A 118 -3.14 -4.46 8.67
C LYS A 118 -2.46 -4.62 10.03
N LYS A 119 -1.47 -3.78 10.34
CA LYS A 119 -0.77 -3.82 11.63
C LYS A 119 -1.70 -3.47 12.80
N LEU A 120 -2.50 -2.41 12.63
CA LEU A 120 -3.47 -1.96 13.64
C LEU A 120 -4.55 -3.02 13.89
N HIS A 121 -5.13 -3.58 12.84
CA HIS A 121 -6.12 -4.66 12.95
C HIS A 121 -5.55 -5.89 13.67
N ASN A 122 -4.34 -6.32 13.31
CA ASN A 122 -3.67 -7.45 13.96
C ASN A 122 -3.32 -7.17 15.45
N ALA A 123 -3.19 -5.92 15.83
CA ALA A 123 -3.02 -5.49 17.22
C ALA A 123 -4.34 -5.38 18.01
N GLY A 124 -5.50 -5.66 17.36
CA GLY A 124 -6.83 -5.59 17.99
C GLY A 124 -7.42 -4.19 18.01
N CYS A 125 -6.87 -3.24 17.25
CA CYS A 125 -7.45 -1.92 17.06
C CYS A 125 -8.70 -2.01 16.15
N CYS A 126 -9.74 -1.25 16.44
CA CYS A 126 -10.88 -1.07 15.55
C CYS A 126 -10.45 -0.19 14.37
N VAL A 127 -10.44 -0.75 13.17
CA VAL A 127 -9.98 -0.07 11.96
C VAL A 127 -11.15 0.23 11.04
N HIS A 128 -11.40 1.51 10.77
CA HIS A 128 -12.23 1.95 9.67
C HIS A 128 -11.34 2.38 8.51
N SER A 129 -11.65 1.96 7.30
CA SER A 129 -10.88 2.32 6.11
C SER A 129 -11.73 3.10 5.12
N VAL A 130 -11.17 4.17 4.60
CA VAL A 130 -11.77 4.96 3.51
C VAL A 130 -10.79 4.99 2.35
N THR A 131 -11.18 4.41 1.22
CA THR A 131 -10.36 4.39 0.01
C THR A 131 -11.04 5.17 -1.11
N GLY A 132 -10.26 5.96 -1.85
CA GLY A 132 -10.79 6.82 -2.92
C GLY A 132 -10.06 6.61 -4.24
N PHE A 133 -10.83 6.61 -5.33
CA PHE A 133 -10.32 6.42 -6.69
C PHE A 133 -11.08 7.33 -7.66
N ARG A 134 -10.54 7.56 -8.85
CA ARG A 134 -11.26 8.32 -9.89
C ARG A 134 -12.47 7.58 -10.43
N ASN A 135 -12.35 6.26 -10.60
CA ASN A 135 -13.39 5.38 -11.12
C ASN A 135 -13.13 3.93 -10.72
N ARG A 136 -14.08 3.05 -11.04
CA ARG A 136 -14.03 1.61 -10.74
C ARG A 136 -12.77 0.92 -11.24
N ASP A 137 -12.30 1.23 -12.45
CA ASP A 137 -11.20 0.52 -13.09
C ASP A 137 -9.84 0.77 -12.40
N LEU A 138 -9.79 1.80 -11.55
CA LEU A 138 -8.59 2.16 -10.78
C LEU A 138 -8.60 1.64 -9.35
N VAL A 139 -9.67 0.97 -8.91
CA VAL A 139 -9.76 0.39 -7.56
C VAL A 139 -8.70 -0.68 -7.38
N ILE A 140 -7.94 -0.59 -6.29
CA ILE A 140 -6.93 -1.58 -5.89
C ILE A 140 -7.09 -1.94 -4.42
N LEU A 141 -6.63 -3.13 -4.03
CA LEU A 141 -6.55 -3.59 -2.63
C LEU A 141 -7.90 -3.65 -1.88
N GLU A 142 -9.01 -3.77 -2.60
CA GLU A 142 -10.34 -3.81 -1.98
C GLU A 142 -10.49 -4.99 -1.02
N ASP A 143 -10.13 -6.20 -1.47
CA ASP A 143 -10.26 -7.41 -0.66
C ASP A 143 -9.29 -7.39 0.53
N GLU A 144 -8.10 -6.87 0.29
CA GLU A 144 -7.07 -6.71 1.33
C GLU A 144 -7.55 -5.74 2.43
N PHE A 145 -8.11 -4.59 2.08
CA PHE A 145 -8.67 -3.65 3.06
C PHE A 145 -9.89 -4.23 3.77
N LYS A 146 -10.79 -4.90 3.06
CA LYS A 146 -11.95 -5.57 3.68
C LYS A 146 -11.55 -6.58 4.75
N ALA A 147 -10.45 -7.30 4.53
CA ALA A 147 -9.97 -8.31 5.46
C ALA A 147 -9.38 -7.73 6.77
N VAL A 148 -9.02 -6.44 6.79
CA VAL A 148 -8.34 -5.77 7.91
C VAL A 148 -9.11 -4.55 8.43
N SER A 149 -10.38 -4.40 8.07
CA SER A 149 -11.21 -3.27 8.47
C SER A 149 -12.53 -3.76 9.08
N ASP A 150 -12.94 -3.14 10.19
CA ASP A 150 -14.26 -3.35 10.79
C ASP A 150 -15.35 -2.64 9.99
N GLU A 151 -15.00 -1.50 9.37
CA GLU A 151 -15.84 -0.78 8.42
C GLU A 151 -14.97 -0.29 7.26
N MET A 152 -15.48 -0.41 6.03
CA MET A 152 -14.80 0.07 4.83
C MET A 152 -15.74 0.85 3.92
N LYS A 153 -15.29 2.04 3.52
CA LYS A 153 -15.95 2.84 2.48
C LYS A 153 -15.03 2.99 1.26
N ILE A 154 -15.62 2.82 0.08
CA ILE A 154 -14.94 3.05 -1.20
C ILE A 154 -15.63 4.23 -1.88
N MET A 155 -14.84 5.23 -2.22
CA MET A 155 -15.29 6.43 -2.91
C MET A 155 -14.79 6.45 -4.35
N THR A 156 -15.61 6.91 -5.28
CA THR A 156 -15.18 7.21 -6.65
C THR A 156 -15.67 8.59 -7.08
N ASP A 157 -14.79 9.34 -7.76
CA ASP A 157 -15.09 10.71 -8.20
C ASP A 157 -16.32 10.73 -9.15
N ASP A 158 -16.42 9.71 -10.03
CA ASP A 158 -17.48 9.60 -11.02
C ASP A 158 -18.73 8.82 -10.54
N GLY A 159 -18.65 8.15 -9.38
CA GLY A 159 -19.73 7.32 -8.84
C GLY A 159 -19.89 5.96 -9.54
N SER A 160 -18.90 5.52 -10.30
CA SER A 160 -18.95 4.24 -11.02
C SER A 160 -18.81 3.02 -10.12
N TYR A 161 -18.34 3.21 -8.87
CA TYR A 161 -18.21 2.16 -7.86
C TYR A 161 -18.21 2.73 -6.45
N GLY A 162 -18.76 1.98 -5.48
CA GLY A 162 -18.91 2.46 -4.10
C GLY A 162 -19.82 3.70 -4.01
N GLU A 163 -19.40 4.67 -3.22
CA GLU A 163 -20.10 5.94 -3.07
C GLU A 163 -19.45 7.02 -3.96
N LYS A 164 -20.26 7.96 -4.46
CA LYS A 164 -19.75 9.08 -5.24
C LYS A 164 -19.28 10.21 -4.31
N GLY A 165 -18.05 10.65 -4.48
CA GLY A 165 -17.49 11.79 -3.74
C GLY A 165 -16.01 11.58 -3.40
N LEU A 166 -15.52 12.40 -2.49
CA LEU A 166 -14.14 12.36 -2.02
C LEU A 166 -14.01 11.54 -0.74
N VAL A 167 -12.80 11.08 -0.43
CA VAL A 167 -12.52 10.38 0.84
C VAL A 167 -12.82 11.24 2.06
N THR A 168 -12.69 12.56 1.93
CA THR A 168 -13.04 13.53 2.98
C THR A 168 -14.52 13.55 3.28
N ASP A 169 -15.39 13.35 2.28
CA ASP A 169 -16.85 13.32 2.46
C ASP A 169 -17.24 12.08 3.30
N ALA A 170 -16.65 10.93 2.97
CA ALA A 170 -16.86 9.69 3.74
C ALA A 170 -16.32 9.80 5.17
N LEU A 171 -15.14 10.39 5.38
CA LEU A 171 -14.59 10.63 6.71
C LEU A 171 -15.49 11.56 7.53
N GLU A 172 -15.97 12.66 6.93
CA GLU A 172 -16.91 13.58 7.58
C GLU A 172 -18.21 12.89 7.99
N GLU A 173 -18.75 12.02 7.13
CA GLU A 173 -19.94 11.22 7.43
C GLU A 173 -19.70 10.27 8.61
N LEU A 174 -18.58 9.54 8.60
CA LEU A 174 -18.22 8.65 9.71
C LEU A 174 -18.14 9.39 11.04
N ILE A 175 -17.53 10.57 11.08
CA ILE A 175 -17.45 11.42 12.28
C ILE A 175 -18.85 11.93 12.69
N LYS A 176 -19.67 12.40 11.77
CA LYS A 176 -21.06 12.83 12.03
C LYS A 176 -21.95 11.72 12.57
N ASN A 177 -21.66 10.47 12.20
CA ASN A 177 -22.36 9.29 12.69
C ASN A 177 -21.89 8.87 14.11
N GLY A 178 -21.07 9.69 14.77
CA GLY A 178 -20.65 9.49 16.16
C GLY A 178 -19.39 8.64 16.33
N ASN A 179 -18.64 8.41 15.25
CA ASN A 179 -17.35 7.75 15.39
C ASN A 179 -16.31 8.74 15.93
N GLU A 180 -15.72 8.38 17.06
CA GLU A 180 -14.56 9.07 17.64
C GLU A 180 -13.31 8.22 17.34
N TYR A 181 -12.31 8.83 16.74
CA TYR A 181 -11.04 8.17 16.38
C TYR A 181 -9.92 8.72 17.24
N ASP A 182 -9.03 7.83 17.72
CA ASP A 182 -7.78 8.23 18.37
C ASP A 182 -6.86 8.92 17.36
N GLU A 183 -6.89 8.45 16.10
CA GLU A 183 -6.10 9.03 15.00
C GLU A 183 -6.78 8.78 13.63
N VAL A 184 -6.53 9.69 12.70
CA VAL A 184 -6.82 9.54 11.26
C VAL A 184 -5.49 9.54 10.51
N ILE A 185 -5.22 8.47 9.80
CA ILE A 185 -3.94 8.20 9.13
C ILE A 185 -4.12 8.26 7.62
#